data_91c7a988050ebbfb963061514b113417
#
_entry.id   91c7a988050ebbfb963061514b113417
#
_cell.length_a   1.000
_cell.length_b   1.000
_cell.length_c   1.000
_cell.angle_alpha   90.00
_cell.angle_beta   90.00
_cell.angle_gamma   90.00
#
_symmetry.space_group_name_H-M   'P 1'
#
loop_
_entity.id
_entity.type
_entity.pdbx_description
1 polymer ?
#
loop_
_entity_poly.entity_id
_entity_poly.type
_entity_poly.pdbx_seq_one_letter_code
_entity_poly.pdbx_strand_id
1 'polypeptide(L)'
;MFNKTSSLDFLKYGEVFTDYTRNKSIHQNNYVLNATSDTITYFLKASEDIYLKVLDGIALLVITENPENKEYDEFVIHRIIKINKGFYFNFVPLGKISKIELAFINGCRIENVFLNQEYTYQRILPTLHIKELIAYYYNVRNHHYSFQGEAIKYWEITYVDSGTLYTTIEGKEYVLHSNELMIYAPDQFHRQRTEDNPCSY
;
A
#
# COMPACT_ATOMS: atom_id res chain seq x y z
N MET A 1 3.95 -7.80 -7.91
CA MET A 1 4.23 -6.36 -7.78
C MET A 1 3.41 -5.85 -6.61
N PHE A 2 3.98 -5.13 -5.64
CA PHE A 2 3.20 -4.61 -4.53
C PHE A 2 2.66 -3.23 -4.91
N ASN A 3 1.35 -3.03 -4.77
CA ASN A 3 0.73 -1.74 -5.04
C ASN A 3 1.07 -0.77 -3.90
N LYS A 4 1.75 0.31 -4.22
CA LYS A 4 2.15 1.31 -3.23
C LYS A 4 0.98 2.24 -2.94
N THR A 5 0.78 2.59 -1.67
CA THR A 5 -0.37 3.38 -1.22
C THR A 5 -0.15 4.90 -1.26
N SER A 6 1.09 5.34 -1.27
CA SER A 6 1.46 6.76 -1.30
C SER A 6 2.75 6.92 -2.07
N SER A 7 2.68 6.63 -3.36
CA SER A 7 3.83 6.82 -4.24
C SER A 7 3.80 8.23 -4.83
N LEU A 8 4.97 8.71 -5.25
CA LEU A 8 5.06 9.91 -6.07
C LEU A 8 4.21 9.80 -7.35
N ASP A 9 3.99 8.56 -7.83
CA ASP A 9 3.17 8.28 -9.00
C ASP A 9 1.70 8.66 -8.82
N PHE A 10 1.15 8.60 -7.58
CA PHE A 10 -0.22 9.04 -7.33
C PHE A 10 -0.38 10.56 -7.46
N LEU A 11 0.68 11.35 -7.26
CA LEU A 11 0.59 12.82 -7.30
C LEU A 11 0.16 13.36 -8.65
N LYS A 12 0.33 12.62 -9.74
CA LYS A 12 -0.20 13.01 -11.05
C LYS A 12 -1.74 12.98 -11.10
N TYR A 13 -2.37 12.15 -10.25
CA TYR A 13 -3.81 11.98 -10.20
C TYR A 13 -4.50 12.84 -9.14
N GLY A 14 -3.78 13.22 -8.09
CA GLY A 14 -4.36 13.95 -6.98
C GLY A 14 -3.44 14.12 -5.78
N GLU A 15 -4.01 14.11 -4.60
CA GLU A 15 -3.32 14.35 -3.33
C GLU A 15 -3.67 13.29 -2.30
N VAL A 16 -2.78 13.03 -1.34
CA VAL A 16 -2.98 12.14 -0.19
C VAL A 16 -3.03 12.97 1.08
N PHE A 17 -4.04 12.75 1.92
CA PHE A 17 -4.23 13.46 3.18
C PHE A 17 -4.05 12.54 4.38
N THR A 18 -3.39 13.06 5.40
CA THR A 18 -3.21 12.36 6.68
C THR A 18 -4.35 12.64 7.66
N ASP A 19 -5.07 13.74 7.48
CA ASP A 19 -6.13 14.19 8.41
C ASP A 19 -7.40 14.63 7.68
N TYR A 20 -8.53 14.12 8.15
CA TYR A 20 -9.87 14.39 7.62
C TYR A 20 -10.40 15.79 7.99
N THR A 21 -9.84 16.43 9.00
CA THR A 21 -10.45 17.62 9.60
C THR A 21 -10.33 18.86 8.74
N ARG A 22 -9.39 18.92 7.81
CA ARG A 22 -9.14 20.12 6.99
C ARG A 22 -10.21 20.44 5.93
N ASN A 23 -11.03 19.48 5.52
CA ASN A 23 -11.91 19.64 4.36
C ASN A 23 -13.41 19.38 4.61
N LYS A 24 -13.86 19.21 5.87
CA LYS A 24 -15.28 18.98 6.19
C LYS A 24 -16.24 20.08 5.75
N SER A 25 -15.74 21.30 5.52
CA SER A 25 -16.58 22.46 5.19
C SER A 25 -16.87 22.61 3.69
N ILE A 26 -16.20 21.86 2.83
CA ILE A 26 -16.28 22.05 1.38
C ILE A 26 -17.20 21.02 0.71
N HIS A 27 -17.39 19.84 1.33
CA HIS A 27 -18.12 18.73 0.71
C HIS A 27 -19.54 18.68 1.25
N GLN A 28 -20.49 19.00 0.38
CA GLN A 28 -21.93 19.05 0.72
C GLN A 28 -22.65 17.77 0.36
N ASN A 29 -22.05 16.88 -0.45
CA ASN A 29 -22.65 15.63 -0.88
C ASN A 29 -21.69 14.47 -0.67
N ASN A 30 -22.25 13.37 -0.17
CA ASN A 30 -21.54 12.10 0.01
C ASN A 30 -22.30 10.99 -0.70
N TYR A 31 -21.56 10.08 -1.30
CA TYR A 31 -22.07 8.86 -1.86
C TYR A 31 -21.23 7.69 -1.37
N VAL A 32 -21.86 6.58 -0.97
CA VAL A 32 -21.15 5.38 -0.54
C VAL A 32 -21.25 4.33 -1.63
N LEU A 33 -20.11 3.94 -2.14
CA LEU A 33 -19.95 2.88 -3.12
C LEU A 33 -19.51 1.59 -2.41
N ASN A 34 -20.14 0.46 -2.79
CA ASN A 34 -19.73 -0.86 -2.34
C ASN A 34 -19.00 -1.57 -3.48
N ALA A 35 -17.70 -1.77 -3.34
CA ALA A 35 -16.92 -2.60 -4.23
C ALA A 35 -17.05 -4.07 -3.80
N THR A 36 -17.57 -4.92 -4.69
CA THR A 36 -17.87 -6.34 -4.42
C THR A 36 -17.32 -7.30 -5.46
N SER A 37 -16.76 -6.78 -6.55
CA SER A 37 -16.24 -7.55 -7.68
C SER A 37 -14.77 -7.27 -7.93
N ASP A 38 -14.04 -8.30 -8.35
CA ASP A 38 -12.66 -8.17 -8.84
C ASP A 38 -12.60 -7.64 -10.28
N THR A 39 -13.78 -7.51 -10.92
CA THR A 39 -13.90 -7.06 -12.31
C THR A 39 -14.56 -5.68 -12.35
N ILE A 40 -13.94 -4.77 -13.09
CA ILE A 40 -14.44 -3.44 -13.40
C ILE A 40 -14.96 -3.45 -14.84
N THR A 41 -16.24 -3.16 -15.00
CA THR A 41 -16.92 -3.06 -16.31
C THR A 41 -17.10 -1.61 -16.77
N TYR A 42 -16.94 -0.65 -15.86
CA TYR A 42 -16.99 0.79 -16.12
C TYR A 42 -16.08 1.56 -15.18
N PHE A 43 -15.64 2.71 -15.61
CA PHE A 43 -14.99 3.70 -14.74
C PHE A 43 -15.97 4.81 -14.37
N LEU A 44 -15.76 5.39 -13.20
CA LEU A 44 -16.38 6.65 -12.80
C LEU A 44 -15.55 7.80 -13.36
N LYS A 45 -16.21 8.82 -13.88
CA LYS A 45 -15.61 10.09 -14.25
C LYS A 45 -16.36 11.22 -13.55
N ALA A 46 -15.63 12.03 -12.83
CA ALA A 46 -16.20 13.18 -12.13
C ALA A 46 -15.95 14.49 -12.88
N SER A 47 -16.94 15.39 -12.87
CA SER A 47 -16.80 16.72 -13.44
C SER A 47 -15.96 17.67 -12.59
N GLU A 48 -15.76 17.34 -11.33
CA GLU A 48 -14.98 18.10 -10.34
C GLU A 48 -14.11 17.17 -9.51
N ASP A 49 -13.22 17.72 -8.69
CA ASP A 49 -12.39 16.95 -7.78
C ASP A 49 -13.23 16.13 -6.79
N ILE A 50 -12.82 14.89 -6.55
CA ILE A 50 -13.49 13.98 -5.64
C ILE A 50 -12.54 13.57 -4.51
N TYR A 51 -13.07 13.52 -3.29
CA TYR A 51 -12.39 13.00 -2.13
C TYR A 51 -12.90 11.61 -1.78
N LEU A 52 -11.98 10.71 -1.50
CA LEU A 52 -12.24 9.30 -1.24
C LEU A 52 -11.76 8.90 0.13
N LYS A 53 -12.58 8.13 0.83
CA LYS A 53 -12.23 7.49 2.10
C LYS A 53 -12.76 6.06 2.13
N VAL A 54 -11.91 5.11 2.45
CA VAL A 54 -12.38 3.75 2.76
C VAL A 54 -13.00 3.74 4.15
N LEU A 55 -14.28 3.37 4.21
CA LEU A 55 -15.04 3.25 5.46
C LEU A 55 -14.93 1.85 6.06
N ASP A 56 -14.80 0.83 5.21
CA ASP A 56 -14.73 -0.57 5.63
C ASP A 56 -13.99 -1.40 4.56
N GLY A 57 -13.23 -2.39 5.03
CA GLY A 57 -12.41 -3.25 4.16
C GLY A 57 -11.13 -2.56 3.66
N ILE A 58 -10.54 -3.12 2.60
CA ILE A 58 -9.37 -2.59 1.91
C ILE A 58 -9.70 -2.50 0.43
N ALA A 59 -9.57 -1.32 -0.16
CA ALA A 59 -9.88 -1.08 -1.55
C ALA A 59 -8.60 -0.81 -2.38
N LEU A 60 -8.55 -1.41 -3.56
CA LEU A 60 -7.64 -1.06 -4.62
C LEU A 60 -8.34 -0.03 -5.52
N LEU A 61 -7.76 1.16 -5.63
CA LEU A 61 -8.12 2.15 -6.64
C LEU A 61 -7.44 1.75 -7.95
N VAL A 62 -8.23 1.66 -9.01
CA VAL A 62 -7.74 1.53 -10.39
C VAL A 62 -8.05 2.85 -11.08
N ILE A 63 -7.05 3.51 -11.65
CA ILE A 63 -7.16 4.86 -12.19
C ILE A 63 -6.38 5.00 -13.49
N THR A 64 -6.91 5.81 -14.41
CA THR A 64 -6.29 6.09 -15.70
C THR A 64 -6.66 7.46 -16.22
N GLU A 65 -5.85 7.98 -17.14
CA GLU A 65 -6.16 9.18 -17.94
C GLU A 65 -7.10 8.86 -19.10
N ASN A 66 -6.96 7.66 -19.67
CA ASN A 66 -7.78 7.21 -20.79
C ASN A 66 -8.04 5.69 -20.69
N PRO A 67 -9.29 5.27 -20.45
CA PRO A 67 -9.62 3.86 -20.31
C PRO A 67 -9.44 3.03 -21.60
N GLU A 68 -9.40 3.67 -22.78
CA GLU A 68 -9.21 2.96 -24.05
C GLU A 68 -7.77 2.47 -24.24
N ASN A 69 -6.78 3.10 -23.62
CA ASN A 69 -5.38 2.72 -23.71
C ASN A 69 -5.05 1.43 -22.96
N LYS A 70 -5.95 0.96 -22.08
CA LYS A 70 -5.76 -0.24 -21.21
C LYS A 70 -4.53 -0.14 -20.29
N GLU A 71 -4.06 1.05 -20.04
CA GLU A 71 -3.00 1.36 -19.09
C GLU A 71 -3.64 1.89 -17.82
N TYR A 72 -3.51 1.14 -16.74
CA TYR A 72 -4.11 1.46 -15.46
C TYR A 72 -3.03 1.50 -14.38
N ASP A 73 -3.10 2.53 -13.54
CA ASP A 73 -2.33 2.55 -12.30
C ASP A 73 -3.20 2.04 -11.15
N GLU A 74 -2.58 1.34 -10.22
CA GLU A 74 -3.22 0.66 -9.11
C GLU A 74 -2.65 1.13 -7.77
N PHE A 75 -3.53 1.58 -6.87
CA PHE A 75 -3.14 2.07 -5.55
C PHE A 75 -4.03 1.49 -4.45
N VAL A 76 -3.43 0.91 -3.42
CA VAL A 76 -4.18 0.52 -2.22
C VAL A 76 -4.54 1.76 -1.42
N ILE A 77 -5.83 1.97 -1.17
CA ILE A 77 -6.30 3.12 -0.39
C ILE A 77 -6.32 2.78 1.09
N HIS A 78 -5.50 3.47 1.87
CA HIS A 78 -5.49 3.39 3.34
C HIS A 78 -5.60 4.77 4.02
N ARG A 79 -5.63 5.83 3.22
CA ARG A 79 -5.76 7.23 3.67
C ARG A 79 -6.86 7.92 2.88
N ILE A 80 -7.18 9.14 3.27
CA ILE A 80 -8.04 9.99 2.46
C ILE A 80 -7.23 10.48 1.28
N ILE A 81 -7.78 10.34 0.10
CA ILE A 81 -7.17 10.82 -1.13
C ILE A 81 -8.13 11.76 -1.86
N LYS A 82 -7.58 12.72 -2.59
CA LYS A 82 -8.30 13.53 -3.57
C LYS A 82 -7.91 13.04 -4.96
N ILE A 83 -8.89 12.80 -5.81
CA ILE A 83 -8.69 12.61 -7.26
C ILE A 83 -9.07 13.91 -7.94
N ASN A 84 -8.17 14.44 -8.75
CA ASN A 84 -8.43 15.61 -9.56
C ASN A 84 -9.45 15.27 -10.67
N LYS A 85 -10.26 16.23 -11.07
CA LYS A 85 -11.20 16.06 -12.19
C LYS A 85 -10.48 15.64 -13.49
N GLY A 86 -11.21 14.92 -14.32
CA GLY A 86 -10.73 14.48 -15.63
C GLY A 86 -10.17 13.06 -15.68
N PHE A 87 -9.84 12.49 -14.54
CA PHE A 87 -9.40 11.09 -14.46
C PHE A 87 -10.57 10.13 -14.37
N TYR A 88 -10.32 8.90 -14.82
CA TYR A 88 -11.25 7.78 -14.76
C TYR A 88 -10.81 6.83 -13.67
N PHE A 89 -11.71 6.43 -12.79
CA PHE A 89 -11.37 5.58 -11.64
C PHE A 89 -12.48 4.63 -11.27
N ASN A 90 -12.13 3.51 -10.65
CA ASN A 90 -13.05 2.61 -9.97
C ASN A 90 -12.27 1.80 -8.92
N PHE A 91 -12.94 0.89 -8.22
CA PHE A 91 -12.39 0.18 -7.08
C PHE A 91 -12.60 -1.32 -7.18
N VAL A 92 -11.61 -2.06 -6.70
CA VAL A 92 -11.68 -3.49 -6.47
C VAL A 92 -11.50 -3.76 -4.98
N PRO A 93 -12.29 -4.61 -4.33
CA PRO A 93 -12.07 -4.98 -2.94
C PRO A 93 -10.88 -5.95 -2.85
N LEU A 94 -9.91 -5.68 -1.98
CA LEU A 94 -8.82 -6.63 -1.70
C LEU A 94 -9.26 -7.74 -0.72
N GLY A 95 -10.37 -7.53 -0.01
CA GLY A 95 -11.09 -8.54 0.76
C GLY A 95 -12.34 -9.03 0.03
N LYS A 96 -13.41 -9.32 0.77
CA LYS A 96 -14.70 -9.70 0.19
C LYS A 96 -15.49 -8.50 -0.31
N ILE A 97 -15.48 -7.42 0.46
CA ILE A 97 -16.23 -6.19 0.21
C ILE A 97 -15.37 -5.03 0.69
N SER A 98 -15.48 -3.88 0.02
CA SER A 98 -14.96 -2.62 0.52
C SER A 98 -16.01 -1.53 0.36
N LYS A 99 -16.16 -0.68 1.37
CA LYS A 99 -17.04 0.49 1.35
C LYS A 99 -16.21 1.75 1.21
N ILE A 100 -16.47 2.51 0.17
CA ILE A 100 -15.76 3.74 -0.16
C ILE A 100 -16.73 4.91 -0.13
N GLU A 101 -16.45 5.91 0.68
CA GLU A 101 -17.14 7.18 0.66
C GLU A 101 -16.50 8.09 -0.40
N LEU A 102 -17.34 8.63 -1.27
CA LEU A 102 -16.99 9.68 -2.22
C LEU A 102 -17.60 10.98 -1.74
N ALA A 103 -16.80 11.99 -1.48
CA ALA A 103 -17.25 13.31 -1.07
C ALA A 103 -16.90 14.36 -2.14
N PHE A 104 -17.85 15.22 -2.49
CA PHE A 104 -17.73 16.18 -3.58
C PHE A 104 -18.57 17.45 -3.36
N ILE A 105 -18.30 18.48 -4.13
CA ILE A 105 -19.03 19.75 -4.07
C ILE A 105 -20.40 19.64 -4.77
N ASN A 106 -21.31 20.56 -4.41
CA ASN A 106 -22.60 20.68 -5.10
C ASN A 106 -22.40 20.94 -6.59
N GLY A 107 -23.23 20.24 -7.40
CA GLY A 107 -23.18 20.36 -8.85
C GLY A 107 -22.16 19.44 -9.54
N CYS A 108 -21.33 18.72 -8.79
CA CYS A 108 -20.48 17.67 -9.34
C CYS A 108 -21.36 16.57 -9.96
N ARG A 109 -21.04 16.19 -11.19
CA ARG A 109 -21.66 15.06 -11.88
C ARG A 109 -20.67 13.92 -11.94
N ILE A 110 -21.16 12.72 -11.64
CA ILE A 110 -20.39 11.48 -11.74
C ILE A 110 -21.04 10.63 -12.82
N GLU A 111 -20.26 10.30 -13.83
CA GLU A 111 -20.70 9.52 -15.00
C GLU A 111 -20.07 8.14 -14.98
N ASN A 112 -20.82 7.12 -15.43
CA ASN A 112 -20.29 5.79 -15.68
C ASN A 112 -19.82 5.73 -17.13
N VAL A 113 -18.54 5.43 -17.32
CA VAL A 113 -17.92 5.23 -18.63
C VAL A 113 -17.63 3.75 -18.81
N PHE A 114 -18.44 3.06 -19.58
CA PHE A 114 -18.34 1.63 -19.79
C PHE A 114 -17.11 1.28 -20.63
N LEU A 115 -16.48 0.17 -20.26
CA LEU A 115 -15.30 -0.34 -20.93
C LEU A 115 -15.67 -1.26 -22.08
N ASN A 116 -14.95 -1.16 -23.19
CA ASN A 116 -15.06 -2.12 -24.30
C ASN A 116 -14.48 -3.49 -23.92
N GLN A 117 -13.53 -3.52 -23.01
CA GLN A 117 -12.94 -4.72 -22.42
C GLN A 117 -12.82 -4.52 -20.91
N GLU A 118 -13.36 -5.45 -20.15
CA GLU A 118 -13.34 -5.43 -18.70
C GLU A 118 -11.92 -5.47 -18.16
N TYR A 119 -11.67 -4.74 -17.07
CA TYR A 119 -10.47 -4.90 -16.25
C TYR A 119 -10.79 -5.95 -15.19
N THR A 120 -9.91 -6.93 -15.01
CA THR A 120 -10.00 -7.92 -13.92
C THR A 120 -8.73 -7.93 -13.11
N TYR A 121 -8.86 -7.62 -11.82
CA TYR A 121 -7.73 -7.67 -10.89
C TYR A 121 -7.26 -9.10 -10.68
N GLN A 122 -5.99 -9.33 -10.93
CA GLN A 122 -5.36 -10.63 -10.70
C GLN A 122 -4.90 -10.73 -9.25
N ARG A 123 -5.68 -11.43 -8.41
CA ARG A 123 -5.32 -11.63 -7.00
C ARG A 123 -3.98 -12.36 -6.89
N ILE A 124 -3.09 -11.77 -6.10
CA ILE A 124 -1.87 -12.48 -5.69
C ILE A 124 -2.30 -13.52 -4.65
N LEU A 125 -2.11 -14.78 -4.97
CA LEU A 125 -2.31 -15.86 -4.00
C LEU A 125 -1.22 -15.75 -2.93
N PRO A 126 -1.57 -15.64 -1.65
CA PRO A 126 -0.57 -15.54 -0.60
C PRO A 126 0.24 -16.84 -0.54
N THR A 127 1.54 -16.74 -0.72
CA THR A 127 2.49 -17.86 -0.53
C THR A 127 3.00 -17.94 0.90
N LEU A 128 2.78 -16.88 1.70
CA LEU A 128 3.14 -16.82 3.11
C LEU A 128 1.91 -16.51 3.97
N HIS A 129 1.66 -17.34 4.98
CA HIS A 129 0.59 -17.18 5.95
C HIS A 129 1.18 -16.96 7.34
N ILE A 130 1.07 -15.75 7.88
CA ILE A 130 1.45 -15.44 9.27
C ILE A 130 0.21 -15.60 10.14
N LYS A 131 0.23 -16.60 11.02
CA LYS A 131 -0.90 -16.86 11.95
C LYS A 131 -0.86 -15.94 13.17
N GLU A 132 0.32 -15.62 13.64
CA GLU A 132 0.54 -14.88 14.88
C GLU A 132 1.82 -14.07 14.79
N LEU A 133 1.79 -12.83 15.24
CA LEU A 133 2.94 -11.98 15.46
C LEU A 133 3.23 -11.92 16.96
N ILE A 134 4.28 -12.64 17.39
CA ILE A 134 4.60 -12.81 18.82
C ILE A 134 5.26 -11.56 19.38
N ALA A 135 6.16 -10.93 18.60
CA ALA A 135 6.86 -9.72 19.01
C ALA A 135 7.18 -8.86 17.79
N TYR A 136 7.26 -7.57 18.02
CA TYR A 136 7.66 -6.57 17.02
C TYR A 136 8.64 -5.61 17.66
N TYR A 137 9.74 -5.35 16.99
CA TYR A 137 10.78 -4.41 17.42
C TYR A 137 11.11 -3.47 16.25
N TYR A 138 11.36 -2.22 16.57
CA TYR A 138 11.97 -1.27 15.65
C TYR A 138 13.29 -0.83 16.26
N ASN A 139 14.38 -1.16 15.62
CA ASN A 139 15.73 -0.92 16.09
C ASN A 139 16.41 0.16 15.25
N VAL A 140 17.02 1.13 15.91
CA VAL A 140 17.96 2.06 15.29
C VAL A 140 19.33 1.78 15.87
N ARG A 141 20.26 1.36 15.02
CA ARG A 141 21.63 1.01 15.41
C ARG A 141 22.62 2.00 14.83
N ASN A 142 23.53 2.46 15.69
CA ASN A 142 24.60 3.35 15.26
C ASN A 142 25.65 2.58 14.44
N HIS A 143 26.61 3.31 13.86
CA HIS A 143 27.78 2.74 13.23
C HIS A 143 28.55 1.82 14.22
N HIS A 144 29.18 0.79 13.69
CA HIS A 144 29.95 -0.23 14.42
C HIS A 144 29.16 -0.98 15.52
N TYR A 145 27.84 -1.04 15.39
CA TYR A 145 27.05 -1.93 16.24
C TYR A 145 27.38 -3.39 15.94
N SER A 146 27.46 -4.20 16.98
CA SER A 146 27.68 -5.64 16.86
C SER A 146 26.79 -6.37 17.87
N PHE A 147 25.99 -7.28 17.36
CA PHE A 147 25.20 -8.22 18.14
C PHE A 147 25.84 -9.60 18.09
N GLN A 148 26.08 -10.20 19.26
CA GLN A 148 26.82 -11.47 19.38
C GLN A 148 26.07 -12.68 18.82
N GLY A 149 24.77 -12.52 18.62
CA GLY A 149 23.91 -13.51 18.00
C GLY A 149 22.99 -14.26 18.96
N GLU A 150 21.98 -14.83 18.35
CA GLU A 150 21.00 -15.69 19.02
C GLU A 150 20.47 -16.77 18.08
N ALA A 151 19.79 -17.75 18.67
CA ALA A 151 18.95 -18.70 17.94
C ALA A 151 17.61 -18.77 18.69
N ILE A 152 16.54 -18.42 18.03
CA ILE A 152 15.18 -18.43 18.59
C ILE A 152 14.34 -19.54 18.01
N LYS A 153 13.31 -19.97 18.74
CA LYS A 153 12.43 -21.10 18.33
C LYS A 153 11.33 -20.71 17.36
N TYR A 154 11.34 -19.50 16.87
CA TYR A 154 10.33 -18.93 15.99
C TYR A 154 10.96 -18.45 14.69
N TRP A 155 10.16 -18.28 13.66
CA TRP A 155 10.57 -17.56 12.48
C TRP A 155 10.77 -16.08 12.83
N GLU A 156 11.88 -15.51 12.41
CA GLU A 156 12.14 -14.07 12.53
C GLU A 156 12.21 -13.44 11.15
N ILE A 157 11.62 -12.26 11.03
CA ILE A 157 11.69 -11.44 9.82
C ILE A 157 12.35 -10.13 10.18
N THR A 158 13.52 -9.88 9.63
CA THR A 158 14.22 -8.60 9.73
C THR A 158 14.04 -7.84 8.42
N TYR A 159 13.46 -6.64 8.47
CA TYR A 159 13.32 -5.73 7.34
C TYR A 159 14.17 -4.49 7.58
N VAL A 160 15.03 -4.15 6.62
CA VAL A 160 15.87 -2.95 6.68
C VAL A 160 15.11 -1.76 6.09
N ASP A 161 14.73 -0.83 6.95
CA ASP A 161 14.06 0.42 6.57
C ASP A 161 15.06 1.43 5.98
N SER A 162 16.23 1.60 6.62
CA SER A 162 17.25 2.53 6.16
C SER A 162 18.66 2.04 6.53
N GLY A 163 19.62 2.28 5.66
CA GLY A 163 21.01 1.91 5.85
C GLY A 163 21.38 0.54 5.34
N THR A 164 22.37 -0.09 5.97
CA THR A 164 22.88 -1.42 5.58
C THR A 164 23.10 -2.25 6.84
N LEU A 165 22.52 -3.45 6.85
CA LEU A 165 22.66 -4.44 7.91
C LEU A 165 23.47 -5.63 7.38
N TYR A 166 24.52 -5.98 8.10
CA TYR A 166 25.28 -7.20 7.85
C TYR A 166 24.80 -8.28 8.80
N THR A 167 24.40 -9.41 8.26
CA THR A 167 23.97 -10.56 9.07
C THR A 167 24.79 -11.80 8.73
N THR A 168 25.22 -12.53 9.76
CA THR A 168 25.92 -13.80 9.58
C THR A 168 25.03 -14.93 10.06
N ILE A 169 24.75 -15.88 9.19
CA ILE A 169 23.93 -17.05 9.46
C ILE A 169 24.81 -18.30 9.24
N GLU A 170 24.97 -19.12 10.27
CA GLU A 170 25.78 -20.35 10.20
C GLU A 170 27.19 -20.12 9.58
N GLY A 171 27.80 -18.97 9.90
CA GLY A 171 29.12 -18.60 9.41
C GLY A 171 29.16 -17.94 8.03
N LYS A 172 28.05 -17.87 7.30
CA LYS A 172 27.94 -17.18 6.02
C LYS A 172 27.40 -15.77 6.23
N GLU A 173 28.08 -14.77 5.67
CA GLU A 173 27.65 -13.38 5.74
C GLU A 173 26.71 -13.01 4.58
N TYR A 174 25.69 -12.23 4.90
CA TYR A 174 24.74 -11.60 4.00
C TYR A 174 24.68 -10.11 4.29
N VAL A 175 24.43 -9.32 3.26
CA VAL A 175 24.27 -7.87 3.36
C VAL A 175 22.84 -7.52 2.95
N LEU A 176 22.17 -6.76 3.79
CA LEU A 176 20.83 -6.25 3.53
C LEU A 176 20.88 -4.74 3.40
N HIS A 177 20.37 -4.23 2.32
CA HIS A 177 20.21 -2.80 2.08
C HIS A 177 18.77 -2.34 2.38
N SER A 178 18.55 -1.04 2.38
CA SER A 178 17.21 -0.46 2.55
C SER A 178 16.18 -1.11 1.63
N ASN A 179 15.01 -1.44 2.18
CA ASN A 179 13.90 -2.16 1.55
C ASN A 179 14.15 -3.65 1.26
N GLU A 180 15.18 -4.23 1.84
CA GLU A 180 15.42 -5.66 1.78
C GLU A 180 15.01 -6.33 3.11
N LEU A 181 14.69 -7.60 3.02
CA LEU A 181 14.32 -8.40 4.19
C LEU A 181 15.06 -9.73 4.22
N MET A 182 15.28 -10.24 5.42
CA MET A 182 15.80 -11.58 5.72
C MET A 182 14.80 -12.34 6.58
N ILE A 183 14.66 -13.61 6.31
CA ILE A 183 13.88 -14.52 7.15
C ILE A 183 14.82 -15.55 7.76
N TYR A 184 14.85 -15.63 9.08
CA TYR A 184 15.61 -16.65 9.82
C TYR A 184 14.67 -17.79 10.21
N ALA A 185 15.12 -19.01 10.01
CA ALA A 185 14.39 -20.20 10.43
C ALA A 185 14.48 -20.41 11.96
N PRO A 186 13.53 -21.15 12.56
CA PRO A 186 13.66 -21.56 13.96
C PRO A 186 15.01 -22.26 14.23
N ASP A 187 15.59 -21.95 15.39
CA ASP A 187 16.86 -22.47 15.86
C ASP A 187 18.07 -22.12 14.97
N GLN A 188 17.92 -21.25 13.98
CA GLN A 188 19.00 -20.80 13.13
C GLN A 188 19.81 -19.68 13.81
N PHE A 189 21.06 -19.99 14.17
CA PHE A 189 21.93 -19.01 14.81
C PHE A 189 22.32 -17.91 13.84
N HIS A 190 22.10 -16.67 14.24
CA HIS A 190 22.45 -15.50 13.44
C HIS A 190 23.03 -14.38 14.29
N ARG A 191 23.88 -13.56 13.68
CA ARG A 191 24.50 -12.35 14.25
C ARG A 191 24.27 -11.19 13.33
N GLN A 192 24.21 -9.99 13.90
CA GLN A 192 23.99 -8.76 13.15
C GLN A 192 25.02 -7.70 13.49
N ARG A 193 25.41 -6.90 12.53
CA ARG A 193 26.33 -5.78 12.72
C ARG A 193 26.04 -4.65 11.72
N THR A 194 26.48 -3.45 12.07
CA THR A 194 26.60 -2.31 11.16
C THR A 194 28.06 -1.95 10.97
N GLU A 195 28.39 -1.29 9.89
CA GLU A 195 29.72 -0.71 9.65
C GLU A 195 29.67 0.81 9.82
N ASP A 196 30.17 1.57 8.86
CA ASP A 196 30.36 3.03 8.95
C ASP A 196 29.07 3.84 9.00
N ASN A 197 27.92 3.24 8.63
CA ASN A 197 26.63 3.94 8.58
C ASN A 197 25.63 3.36 9.59
N PRO A 198 24.77 4.21 10.18
CA PRO A 198 23.65 3.75 10.97
C PRO A 198 22.67 2.89 10.13
N CYS A 199 21.93 2.02 10.82
CA CYS A 199 20.90 1.20 10.20
C CYS A 199 19.64 1.18 11.06
N SER A 200 18.46 1.27 10.44
CA SER A 200 17.16 1.03 11.08
C SER A 200 16.48 -0.22 10.49
N TYR A 201 15.97 -1.09 11.38
CA TYR A 201 15.33 -2.35 11.00
C TYR A 201 14.36 -2.85 12.06
#